data_086699b4451b395d8fd29242253880b5
#
_entry.id   086699b4451b395d8fd29242253880b5
#
_cell.length_a   1.000
_cell.length_b   1.000
_cell.length_c   1.000
_cell.angle_alpha   90.00
_cell.angle_beta   90.00
_cell.angle_gamma   90.00
#
_symmetry.space_group_name_H-M   'P 1'
#
loop_
_entity.id
_entity.type
_entity.pdbx_description
1 polymer ?
#
loop_
_entity_poly.entity_id
_entity_poly.type
_entity_poly.pdbx_seq_one_letter_code
_entity_poly.pdbx_strand_id
1 'polypeptide(L)'
;MTSAAANLLKAARAAEQAAYAAGTHLQASRSRLAEIVITHKAPGDVVSAIDHEAQKLIRDVVLRAFPDHGFVGEEGGNDAELLADGRPVWVVDPLDGTANYLRGYPQYAVSIALVEAGEPQVGVIYDPCRNEFFGAIRGRGAVLNGEPIRCAQRRIPNESLAATVFPKPASPRMPVYMTELGRVLRAFAGVRRSGSMALELAYLAAGRIDAFWEHDMGAWDAAAGTVLLRETGALIHARDGLPVLTSRSLLACTPALFEPFLSLLAEP
;
A
#
# COMPACT_ATOMS: atom_id res chain seq x y z
N MET A 1 16.39 23.88 9.75
CA MET A 1 15.90 22.49 9.63
C MET A 1 16.84 21.59 10.40
N THR A 2 16.35 20.70 11.26
CA THR A 2 17.18 19.70 11.93
C THR A 2 17.74 18.69 10.91
N SER A 3 18.89 18.06 11.22
CA SER A 3 19.52 17.04 10.37
C SER A 3 18.52 15.91 9.99
N ALA A 4 17.72 15.45 10.95
CA ALA A 4 16.70 14.42 10.73
C ALA A 4 15.63 14.86 9.71
N ALA A 5 15.15 16.09 9.81
CA ALA A 5 14.16 16.63 8.86
C ALA A 5 14.71 16.75 7.43
N ALA A 6 16.00 17.08 7.27
CA ALA A 6 16.68 17.12 5.98
C ALA A 6 16.82 15.71 5.37
N ASN A 7 17.10 14.71 6.21
CA ASN A 7 17.21 13.31 5.80
C ASN A 7 15.87 12.76 5.29
N LEU A 8 14.75 13.05 5.96
CA LEU A 8 13.43 12.61 5.49
C LEU A 8 13.04 13.24 4.15
N LEU A 9 13.39 14.52 3.92
CA LEU A 9 13.17 15.15 2.61
C LEU A 9 14.04 14.53 1.51
N LYS A 10 15.31 14.19 1.81
CA LYS A 10 16.18 13.47 0.89
C LYS A 10 15.61 12.08 0.58
N ALA A 11 15.09 11.38 1.59
CA ALA A 11 14.47 10.08 1.45
C ALA A 11 13.20 10.14 0.57
N ALA A 12 12.34 11.13 0.80
CA ALA A 12 11.15 11.33 -0.02
C ALA A 12 11.49 11.56 -1.50
N ARG A 13 12.51 12.36 -1.79
CA ARG A 13 13.00 12.58 -3.17
C ARG A 13 13.58 11.31 -3.79
N ALA A 14 14.31 10.50 -3.02
CA ALA A 14 14.84 9.23 -3.51
C ALA A 14 13.71 8.24 -3.83
N ALA A 15 12.69 8.16 -2.96
CA ALA A 15 11.51 7.34 -3.19
C ALA A 15 10.71 7.80 -4.42
N GLU A 16 10.53 9.11 -4.59
CA GLU A 16 9.88 9.70 -5.77
C GLU A 16 10.61 9.32 -7.06
N GLN A 17 11.93 9.52 -7.11
CA GLN A 17 12.74 9.15 -8.27
C GLN A 17 12.66 7.64 -8.57
N ALA A 18 12.69 6.81 -7.54
CA ALA A 18 12.57 5.37 -7.67
C ALA A 18 11.19 4.95 -8.21
N ALA A 19 10.12 5.57 -7.69
CA ALA A 19 8.74 5.28 -8.11
C ALA A 19 8.52 5.67 -9.58
N TYR A 20 9.00 6.82 -10.02
CA TYR A 20 8.91 7.23 -11.43
C TYR A 20 9.75 6.33 -12.34
N ALA A 21 10.96 5.93 -11.92
CA ALA A 21 11.80 5.02 -12.71
C ALA A 21 11.13 3.65 -12.89
N ALA A 22 10.61 3.07 -11.80
CA ALA A 22 9.89 1.80 -11.84
C ALA A 22 8.59 1.92 -12.65
N GLY A 23 7.77 2.94 -12.42
CA GLY A 23 6.53 3.16 -13.16
C GLY A 23 6.75 3.36 -14.66
N THR A 24 7.82 4.06 -15.05
CA THR A 24 8.20 4.21 -16.46
C THR A 24 8.58 2.85 -17.07
N HIS A 25 9.35 2.05 -16.33
CA HIS A 25 9.70 0.69 -16.75
C HIS A 25 8.46 -0.20 -16.92
N LEU A 26 7.54 -0.17 -15.94
CA LEU A 26 6.27 -0.90 -16.02
C LEU A 26 5.46 -0.50 -17.24
N GLN A 27 5.33 0.80 -17.52
CA GLN A 27 4.60 1.29 -18.71
C GLN A 27 5.26 0.85 -20.02
N ALA A 28 6.58 0.97 -20.14
CA ALA A 28 7.33 0.54 -21.32
C ALA A 28 7.21 -0.96 -21.59
N SER A 29 7.16 -1.77 -20.52
CA SER A 29 7.07 -3.23 -20.60
C SER A 29 5.68 -3.75 -21.01
N ARG A 30 4.64 -2.91 -20.97
CA ARG A 30 3.26 -3.30 -21.33
C ARG A 30 3.13 -3.79 -22.77
N SER A 31 3.93 -3.28 -23.69
CA SER A 31 3.91 -3.74 -25.10
C SER A 31 4.37 -5.19 -25.27
N ARG A 32 5.06 -5.74 -24.27
CA ARG A 32 5.61 -7.11 -24.26
C ARG A 32 4.89 -8.07 -23.31
N LEU A 33 3.69 -7.72 -22.83
CA LEU A 33 2.95 -8.54 -21.86
C LEU A 33 2.76 -9.99 -22.31
N ALA A 34 2.57 -10.23 -23.61
CA ALA A 34 2.42 -11.57 -24.18
C ALA A 34 3.69 -12.43 -24.10
N GLU A 35 4.86 -11.80 -23.93
CA GLU A 35 6.18 -12.46 -23.91
C GLU A 35 6.70 -12.66 -22.46
N ILE A 36 6.00 -12.10 -21.47
CA ILE A 36 6.44 -12.13 -20.07
C ILE A 36 6.30 -13.54 -19.51
N VAL A 37 7.39 -14.04 -18.93
CA VAL A 37 7.38 -15.28 -18.16
C VAL A 37 6.69 -15.03 -16.83
N ILE A 38 5.58 -15.73 -16.61
CA ILE A 38 4.80 -15.67 -15.38
C ILE A 38 5.16 -16.86 -14.51
N THR A 39 5.50 -16.59 -13.26
CA THR A 39 5.71 -17.64 -12.24
C THR A 39 4.59 -17.54 -11.21
N HIS A 40 4.07 -18.69 -10.79
CA HIS A 40 3.05 -18.77 -9.74
C HIS A 40 3.73 -19.00 -8.39
N LYS A 41 3.63 -18.05 -7.46
CA LYS A 41 4.07 -18.19 -6.06
C LYS A 41 3.12 -19.14 -5.31
N ALA A 42 1.81 -19.01 -5.57
CA ALA A 42 0.72 -19.82 -5.03
C ALA A 42 -0.53 -19.68 -5.94
N PRO A 43 -1.61 -20.48 -5.75
CA PRO A 43 -2.88 -20.26 -6.43
C PRO A 43 -3.40 -18.83 -6.24
N GLY A 44 -3.51 -18.08 -7.33
CA GLY A 44 -3.93 -16.66 -7.32
C GLY A 44 -2.83 -15.67 -6.97
N ASP A 45 -1.60 -16.11 -6.79
CA ASP A 45 -0.43 -15.28 -6.49
C ASP A 45 0.61 -15.46 -7.61
N VAL A 46 0.86 -14.39 -8.35
CA VAL A 46 1.72 -14.41 -9.54
C VAL A 46 2.83 -13.37 -9.42
N VAL A 47 3.98 -13.72 -9.98
CA VAL A 47 5.12 -12.82 -10.15
C VAL A 47 5.65 -12.94 -11.56
N SER A 48 6.21 -11.87 -12.07
CA SER A 48 6.86 -11.86 -13.37
C SER A 48 8.30 -11.35 -13.27
N ALA A 49 9.07 -11.53 -14.34
CA ALA A 49 10.40 -10.93 -14.46
C ALA A 49 10.35 -9.39 -14.30
N ILE A 50 9.23 -8.77 -14.65
CA ILE A 50 9.03 -7.32 -14.57
C ILE A 50 8.98 -6.84 -13.11
N ASP A 51 8.37 -7.62 -12.20
CA ASP A 51 8.36 -7.29 -10.77
C ASP A 51 9.79 -7.23 -10.22
N HIS A 52 10.60 -8.24 -10.53
CA HIS A 52 12.03 -8.29 -10.13
C HIS A 52 12.86 -7.15 -10.74
N GLU A 53 12.63 -6.82 -12.04
CA GLU A 53 13.30 -5.71 -12.71
C GLU A 53 12.92 -4.37 -12.08
N ALA A 54 11.64 -4.14 -11.80
CA ALA A 54 11.15 -2.95 -11.13
C ALA A 54 11.72 -2.84 -9.71
N GLN A 55 11.72 -3.94 -8.94
CA GLN A 55 12.33 -3.96 -7.60
C GLN A 55 13.82 -3.61 -7.63
N LYS A 56 14.57 -4.17 -8.59
CA LYS A 56 15.99 -3.85 -8.76
C LYS A 56 16.21 -2.36 -9.04
N LEU A 57 15.41 -1.77 -9.93
CA LEU A 57 15.48 -0.32 -10.23
C LEU A 57 15.24 0.51 -8.97
N ILE A 58 14.21 0.21 -8.20
CA ILE A 58 13.92 0.91 -6.95
C ILE A 58 15.10 0.77 -5.98
N ARG A 59 15.58 -0.45 -5.75
CA ARG A 59 16.69 -0.73 -4.85
C ARG A 59 17.95 0.04 -5.24
N ASP A 60 18.31 0.04 -6.51
CA ASP A 60 19.50 0.72 -7.02
C ASP A 60 19.43 2.25 -6.77
N VAL A 61 18.25 2.86 -6.90
CA VAL A 61 18.05 4.29 -6.65
C VAL A 61 18.13 4.61 -5.16
N VAL A 62 17.36 3.90 -4.32
CA VAL A 62 17.26 4.24 -2.89
C VAL A 62 18.55 3.90 -2.14
N LEU A 63 19.23 2.78 -2.44
CA LEU A 63 20.48 2.41 -1.79
C LEU A 63 21.67 3.22 -2.30
N ARG A 64 21.63 3.77 -3.52
CA ARG A 64 22.63 4.76 -3.95
C ARG A 64 22.55 6.03 -3.13
N ALA A 65 21.33 6.47 -2.78
CA ALA A 65 21.13 7.65 -1.95
C ALA A 65 21.40 7.40 -0.46
N PHE A 66 21.18 6.15 0.00
CA PHE A 66 21.28 5.70 1.39
C PHE A 66 21.91 4.29 1.47
N PRO A 67 23.25 4.17 1.31
CA PRO A 67 23.93 2.88 1.24
C PRO A 67 23.81 2.01 2.50
N ASP A 68 23.64 2.64 3.66
CA ASP A 68 23.58 1.97 4.96
C ASP A 68 22.17 1.52 5.37
N HIS A 69 21.14 1.84 4.56
CA HIS A 69 19.76 1.41 4.83
C HIS A 69 19.55 -0.05 4.44
N GLY A 70 18.66 -0.74 5.18
CA GLY A 70 18.13 -2.04 4.79
C GLY A 70 17.15 -1.93 3.61
N PHE A 71 16.82 -3.08 3.03
CA PHE A 71 15.84 -3.18 1.95
C PHE A 71 15.02 -4.47 2.10
N VAL A 72 13.71 -4.32 2.16
CA VAL A 72 12.72 -5.41 2.17
C VAL A 72 11.79 -5.18 0.99
N GLY A 73 11.74 -6.12 0.08
CA GLY A 73 10.83 -6.09 -1.06
C GLY A 73 9.94 -7.31 -1.09
N GLU A 74 8.80 -7.22 -1.75
CA GLU A 74 7.93 -8.36 -1.98
C GLU A 74 8.67 -9.50 -2.68
N GLU A 75 9.56 -9.15 -3.62
CA GLU A 75 10.32 -10.09 -4.44
C GLU A 75 11.70 -10.40 -3.83
N GLY A 76 11.77 -11.15 -2.76
CA GLY A 76 13.08 -11.49 -2.20
C GLY A 76 13.09 -11.99 -0.77
N GLY A 77 11.93 -12.18 -0.19
CA GLY A 77 11.82 -12.83 1.11
C GLY A 77 11.43 -11.92 2.25
N ASN A 78 11.02 -12.56 3.30
CA ASN A 78 10.44 -11.96 4.49
C ASN A 78 11.55 -11.59 5.47
N ASP A 79 12.13 -10.41 5.32
CA ASP A 79 13.14 -9.89 6.24
C ASP A 79 12.47 -9.19 7.45
N ALA A 80 11.55 -9.90 8.13
CA ALA A 80 10.91 -9.41 9.37
C ALA A 80 11.96 -9.00 10.42
N GLU A 81 13.12 -9.66 10.43
CA GLU A 81 14.25 -9.31 11.29
C GLU A 81 14.80 -7.91 10.99
N LEU A 82 14.85 -7.51 9.72
CA LEU A 82 15.28 -6.17 9.33
C LEU A 82 14.34 -5.07 9.81
N LEU A 83 13.04 -5.35 9.88
CA LEU A 83 12.06 -4.40 10.42
C LEU A 83 12.16 -4.26 11.94
N ALA A 84 12.68 -5.28 12.62
CA ALA A 84 12.79 -5.34 14.07
C ALA A 84 14.12 -4.77 14.61
N ASP A 85 15.17 -4.69 13.80
CA ASP A 85 16.53 -4.28 14.27
C ASP A 85 16.70 -2.78 14.51
N GLY A 86 15.69 -1.97 14.19
CA GLY A 86 15.66 -0.54 14.44
C GLY A 86 16.39 0.33 13.41
N ARG A 87 17.12 -0.27 12.45
CA ARG A 87 17.75 0.45 11.34
C ARG A 87 16.72 1.04 10.38
N PRO A 88 17.05 2.12 9.67
CA PRO A 88 16.23 2.57 8.55
C PRO A 88 16.18 1.51 7.44
N VAL A 89 14.97 1.13 7.02
CA VAL A 89 14.72 0.08 6.02
C VAL A 89 13.74 0.59 4.97
N TRP A 90 14.07 0.39 3.71
CA TRP A 90 13.15 0.57 2.61
C TRP A 90 12.24 -0.65 2.49
N VAL A 91 10.93 -0.41 2.51
CA VAL A 91 9.89 -1.45 2.37
C VAL A 91 9.16 -1.19 1.07
N VAL A 92 9.17 -2.16 0.15
CA VAL A 92 8.82 -1.93 -1.26
C VAL A 92 7.93 -3.03 -1.79
N ASP A 93 6.83 -2.62 -2.41
CA ASP A 93 6.12 -3.42 -3.41
C ASP A 93 6.38 -2.79 -4.79
N PRO A 94 7.12 -3.47 -5.68
CA PRO A 94 7.49 -2.92 -6.98
C PRO A 94 6.32 -2.86 -7.95
N LEU A 95 5.29 -3.70 -7.76
CA LEU A 95 4.12 -3.82 -8.62
C LEU A 95 2.92 -4.37 -7.85
N ASP A 96 2.33 -3.56 -6.96
CA ASP A 96 1.05 -3.90 -6.34
C ASP A 96 -0.05 -4.00 -7.40
N GLY A 97 -0.66 -5.17 -7.49
CA GLY A 97 -1.63 -5.48 -8.54
C GLY A 97 -1.03 -6.20 -9.76
N THR A 98 -0.04 -7.08 -9.58
CA THR A 98 0.61 -7.87 -10.65
C THR A 98 -0.39 -8.59 -11.56
N ALA A 99 -1.45 -9.18 -10.99
CA ALA A 99 -2.49 -9.85 -11.78
C ALA A 99 -3.25 -8.90 -12.70
N ASN A 100 -3.48 -7.66 -12.27
CA ASN A 100 -4.09 -6.59 -13.08
C ASN A 100 -3.14 -6.19 -14.21
N TYR A 101 -1.89 -5.92 -13.86
CA TYR A 101 -0.86 -5.53 -14.81
C TYR A 101 -0.72 -6.54 -15.95
N LEU A 102 -0.56 -7.82 -15.63
CA LEU A 102 -0.40 -8.90 -16.61
C LEU A 102 -1.60 -9.08 -17.53
N ARG A 103 -2.78 -8.61 -17.13
CA ARG A 103 -4.00 -8.62 -17.96
C ARG A 103 -4.29 -7.29 -18.64
N GLY A 104 -3.38 -6.32 -18.53
CA GLY A 104 -3.59 -4.97 -19.10
C GLY A 104 -4.68 -4.18 -18.38
N TYR A 105 -5.15 -4.63 -17.19
CA TYR A 105 -6.11 -3.89 -16.40
C TYR A 105 -5.42 -2.71 -15.69
N PRO A 106 -5.87 -1.44 -15.92
CA PRO A 106 -5.09 -0.26 -15.54
C PRO A 106 -5.28 0.12 -14.06
N GLN A 107 -5.01 -0.82 -13.15
CA GLN A 107 -5.16 -0.65 -11.71
C GLN A 107 -4.02 -1.38 -10.99
N TYR A 108 -2.87 -0.73 -10.89
CA TYR A 108 -1.64 -1.21 -10.24
C TYR A 108 -0.78 -0.01 -9.86
N ALA A 109 0.12 -0.20 -8.91
CA ALA A 109 0.97 0.87 -8.41
C ALA A 109 2.37 0.37 -8.03
N VAL A 110 3.29 1.32 -7.86
CA VAL A 110 4.55 1.16 -7.15
C VAL A 110 4.36 1.71 -5.75
N SER A 111 4.71 0.93 -4.71
CA SER A 111 4.63 1.31 -3.30
C SER A 111 6.01 1.29 -2.67
N ILE A 112 6.46 2.41 -2.08
CA ILE A 112 7.78 2.57 -1.46
C ILE A 112 7.64 3.29 -0.13
N ALA A 113 8.17 2.70 0.94
CA ALA A 113 8.21 3.35 2.25
C ALA A 113 9.63 3.31 2.84
N LEU A 114 9.99 4.35 3.59
CA LEU A 114 11.08 4.30 4.55
C LEU A 114 10.51 4.05 5.94
N VAL A 115 10.99 2.99 6.58
CA VAL A 115 10.62 2.59 7.94
C VAL A 115 11.85 2.76 8.84
N GLU A 116 11.68 3.34 10.01
CA GLU A 116 12.73 3.50 11.02
C GLU A 116 12.15 3.12 12.39
N ALA A 117 12.85 2.24 13.11
CA ALA A 117 12.40 1.69 14.39
C ALA A 117 10.95 1.12 14.35
N GLY A 118 10.62 0.40 13.27
CA GLY A 118 9.30 -0.19 13.07
C GLY A 118 8.19 0.79 12.66
N GLU A 119 8.49 2.10 12.55
CA GLU A 119 7.52 3.14 12.22
C GLU A 119 7.77 3.73 10.83
N PRO A 120 6.77 3.72 9.92
CA PRO A 120 6.88 4.34 8.61
C PRO A 120 7.06 5.86 8.72
N GLN A 121 8.09 6.40 8.05
CA GLN A 121 8.49 7.81 8.08
C GLN A 121 8.21 8.53 6.77
N VAL A 122 8.38 7.84 5.65
CA VAL A 122 8.09 8.33 4.30
C VAL A 122 7.27 7.28 3.59
N GLY A 123 6.26 7.69 2.86
CA GLY A 123 5.45 6.81 2.02
C GLY A 123 5.21 7.42 0.65
N VAL A 124 5.40 6.62 -0.39
CA VAL A 124 5.15 6.98 -1.78
C VAL A 124 4.35 5.87 -2.44
N ILE A 125 3.26 6.25 -3.10
CA ILE A 125 2.49 5.36 -3.97
C ILE A 125 2.34 6.06 -5.31
N TYR A 126 2.75 5.39 -6.40
CA TYR A 126 2.65 5.93 -7.74
C TYR A 126 1.79 5.05 -8.64
N ASP A 127 0.71 5.62 -9.17
CA ASP A 127 -0.13 5.04 -10.22
C ASP A 127 0.41 5.49 -11.59
N PRO A 128 1.12 4.63 -12.33
CA PRO A 128 1.66 5.01 -13.62
C PRO A 128 0.61 5.07 -14.73
N CYS A 129 -0.59 4.50 -14.51
CA CYS A 129 -1.66 4.55 -15.50
C CYS A 129 -2.36 5.91 -15.54
N ARG A 130 -2.49 6.56 -14.36
CA ARG A 130 -3.14 7.87 -14.21
C ARG A 130 -2.14 8.99 -14.03
N ASN A 131 -0.85 8.67 -13.91
CA ASN A 131 0.20 9.61 -13.53
C ASN A 131 -0.15 10.33 -12.21
N GLU A 132 -0.60 9.56 -11.23
CA GLU A 132 -0.93 10.04 -9.90
C GLU A 132 0.17 9.63 -8.91
N PHE A 133 0.86 10.62 -8.37
CA PHE A 133 1.90 10.46 -7.38
C PHE A 133 1.37 10.88 -6.01
N PHE A 134 1.21 9.93 -5.10
CA PHE A 134 0.85 10.15 -3.70
C PHE A 134 2.12 10.08 -2.86
N GLY A 135 2.41 11.15 -2.12
CA GLY A 135 3.59 11.23 -1.25
C GLY A 135 3.25 11.75 0.13
N ALA A 136 3.87 11.19 1.16
CA ALA A 136 3.75 11.68 2.53
C ALA A 136 5.08 11.56 3.29
N ILE A 137 5.29 12.50 4.20
CA ILE A 137 6.39 12.48 5.17
C ILE A 137 5.78 12.70 6.54
N ARG A 138 6.12 11.86 7.52
CA ARG A 138 5.63 11.95 8.90
C ARG A 138 5.79 13.36 9.46
N GLY A 139 4.67 13.93 9.94
CA GLY A 139 4.58 15.27 10.50
C GLY A 139 4.62 16.42 9.47
N ARG A 140 4.46 16.13 8.16
CA ARG A 140 4.50 17.14 7.10
C ARG A 140 3.32 17.11 6.15
N GLY A 141 2.33 16.26 6.41
CA GLY A 141 1.17 16.07 5.56
C GLY A 141 1.43 15.16 4.37
N ALA A 142 0.40 15.00 3.55
CA ALA A 142 0.42 14.20 2.33
C ALA A 142 -0.01 15.03 1.13
N VAL A 143 0.48 14.63 -0.05
CA VAL A 143 0.21 15.30 -1.33
C VAL A 143 -0.20 14.31 -2.41
N LEU A 144 -1.00 14.78 -3.35
CA LEU A 144 -1.24 14.15 -4.66
C LEU A 144 -0.72 15.10 -5.74
N ASN A 145 0.28 14.66 -6.50
CA ASN A 145 0.93 15.47 -7.54
C ASN A 145 1.37 16.87 -7.04
N GLY A 146 1.87 16.93 -5.79
CA GLY A 146 2.32 18.16 -5.15
C GLY A 146 1.22 18.96 -4.44
N GLU A 147 -0.06 18.69 -4.67
CA GLU A 147 -1.17 19.36 -4.01
C GLU A 147 -1.56 18.65 -2.70
N PRO A 148 -1.76 19.38 -1.59
CA PRO A 148 -2.12 18.78 -0.31
C PRO A 148 -3.44 18.02 -0.38
N ILE A 149 -3.47 16.83 0.23
CA ILE A 149 -4.67 15.99 0.33
C ILE A 149 -5.07 15.73 1.78
N ARG A 150 -6.35 15.36 1.98
CA ARG A 150 -6.90 14.91 3.26
C ARG A 150 -7.93 13.83 3.02
N CYS A 151 -8.12 12.94 4.00
CA CYS A 151 -9.20 11.98 3.97
C CYS A 151 -10.57 12.68 4.01
N ALA A 152 -11.60 11.99 3.52
CA ALA A 152 -12.97 12.51 3.57
C ALA A 152 -13.47 12.65 5.01
N GLN A 153 -14.56 13.42 5.17
CA GLN A 153 -15.20 13.66 6.47
C GLN A 153 -16.59 13.01 6.55
N ARG A 154 -16.85 11.97 5.74
CA ARG A 154 -18.13 11.24 5.75
C ARG A 154 -18.28 10.47 7.06
N ARG A 155 -19.54 10.40 7.55
CA ARG A 155 -19.85 9.88 8.89
C ARG A 155 -20.84 8.73 8.87
N ILE A 156 -21.54 8.54 7.75
CA ILE A 156 -22.67 7.61 7.63
C ILE A 156 -22.29 6.51 6.63
N PRO A 157 -22.29 5.24 7.03
CA PRO A 157 -21.87 4.14 6.15
C PRO A 157 -22.64 4.10 4.81
N ASN A 158 -23.95 4.30 4.81
CA ASN A 158 -24.76 4.25 3.60
C ASN A 158 -24.57 5.44 2.63
N GLU A 159 -23.76 6.44 3.00
CA GLU A 159 -23.30 7.55 2.16
C GLU A 159 -21.82 7.41 1.81
N SER A 160 -21.17 6.34 2.26
CA SER A 160 -19.73 6.12 2.19
C SER A 160 -19.39 4.93 1.29
N LEU A 161 -18.19 4.97 0.71
CA LEU A 161 -17.64 3.89 -0.09
C LEU A 161 -16.61 3.11 0.72
N ALA A 162 -16.75 1.81 0.79
CA ALA A 162 -15.72 0.91 1.29
C ALA A 162 -14.89 0.31 0.14
N ALA A 163 -13.68 -0.13 0.44
CA ALA A 163 -12.86 -0.92 -0.48
C ALA A 163 -12.20 -2.10 0.26
N THR A 164 -11.76 -3.10 -0.51
CA THR A 164 -11.15 -4.32 0.02
C THR A 164 -10.31 -5.03 -1.03
N VAL A 165 -9.41 -5.89 -0.58
CA VAL A 165 -8.79 -6.93 -1.41
C VAL A 165 -9.24 -8.29 -0.88
N PHE A 166 -9.47 -9.25 -1.77
CA PHE A 166 -9.89 -10.59 -1.36
C PHE A 166 -8.72 -11.36 -0.77
N PRO A 167 -8.92 -12.12 0.30
CA PRO A 167 -7.96 -13.13 0.73
C PRO A 167 -7.61 -14.07 -0.42
N LYS A 168 -6.42 -14.64 -0.41
CA LYS A 168 -6.05 -15.66 -1.42
C LYS A 168 -7.05 -16.82 -1.40
N PRO A 169 -7.33 -17.50 -2.54
CA PRO A 169 -8.39 -18.50 -2.62
C PRO A 169 -8.28 -19.64 -1.57
N ALA A 170 -7.07 -20.00 -1.17
CA ALA A 170 -6.82 -21.04 -0.15
C ALA A 170 -6.70 -20.49 1.28
N SER A 171 -6.94 -19.21 1.50
CA SER A 171 -6.82 -18.59 2.82
C SER A 171 -7.85 -19.16 3.80
N PRO A 172 -7.44 -19.53 5.02
CA PRO A 172 -8.35 -19.91 6.09
C PRO A 172 -9.24 -18.72 6.56
N ARG A 173 -8.89 -17.50 6.16
CA ARG A 173 -9.68 -16.29 6.45
C ARG A 173 -10.87 -16.08 5.52
N MET A 174 -10.97 -16.82 4.41
CA MET A 174 -12.03 -16.64 3.43
C MET A 174 -13.46 -16.71 4.02
N PRO A 175 -13.83 -17.65 4.93
CA PRO A 175 -15.17 -17.69 5.50
C PRO A 175 -15.51 -16.45 6.33
N VAL A 176 -14.56 -15.98 7.14
CA VAL A 176 -14.72 -14.75 7.95
C VAL A 176 -14.86 -13.54 7.02
N TYR A 177 -13.98 -13.41 6.04
CA TYR A 177 -14.02 -12.35 5.05
C TYR A 177 -15.39 -12.28 4.31
N MET A 178 -15.95 -13.42 3.89
CA MET A 178 -17.24 -13.45 3.21
C MET A 178 -18.40 -12.98 4.10
N THR A 179 -18.32 -13.26 5.39
CA THR A 179 -19.27 -12.74 6.38
C THR A 179 -19.17 -11.24 6.52
N GLU A 180 -17.94 -10.71 6.66
CA GLU A 180 -17.65 -9.29 6.72
C GLU A 180 -18.12 -8.56 5.47
N LEU A 181 -17.76 -9.08 4.29
CA LEU A 181 -18.17 -8.52 3.00
C LEU A 181 -19.71 -8.41 2.91
N GLY A 182 -20.41 -9.46 3.33
CA GLY A 182 -21.87 -9.46 3.34
C GLY A 182 -22.49 -8.39 4.25
N ARG A 183 -21.84 -8.09 5.40
CA ARG A 183 -22.27 -7.02 6.32
C ARG A 183 -21.97 -5.63 5.73
N VAL A 184 -20.75 -5.44 5.21
CA VAL A 184 -20.32 -4.17 4.61
C VAL A 184 -21.15 -3.82 3.38
N LEU A 185 -21.45 -4.79 2.50
CA LEU A 185 -22.32 -4.59 1.33
C LEU A 185 -23.73 -4.11 1.69
N ARG A 186 -24.26 -4.50 2.86
CA ARG A 186 -25.58 -4.05 3.33
C ARG A 186 -25.54 -2.68 4.02
N ALA A 187 -24.38 -2.27 4.53
CA ALA A 187 -24.26 -1.05 5.32
C ALA A 187 -23.74 0.15 4.52
N PHE A 188 -22.83 -0.07 3.58
CA PHE A 188 -22.20 0.98 2.80
C PHE A 188 -22.93 1.26 1.47
N ALA A 189 -22.78 2.47 0.93
CA ALA A 189 -23.32 2.85 -0.38
C ALA A 189 -22.72 2.01 -1.52
N GLY A 190 -21.55 1.43 -1.32
CA GLY A 190 -20.93 0.52 -2.28
C GLY A 190 -19.56 0.06 -1.83
N VAL A 191 -19.10 -1.04 -2.44
CA VAL A 191 -17.78 -1.62 -2.19
C VAL A 191 -16.97 -1.64 -3.49
N ARG A 192 -15.68 -1.35 -3.37
CA ARG A 192 -14.71 -1.45 -4.45
C ARG A 192 -13.77 -2.61 -4.16
N ARG A 193 -13.37 -3.32 -5.22
CA ARG A 193 -12.33 -4.36 -5.19
C ARG A 193 -11.51 -4.17 -6.44
N SER A 194 -10.57 -3.25 -6.38
CA SER A 194 -9.79 -2.88 -7.56
C SER A 194 -8.60 -3.82 -7.81
N GLY A 195 -8.10 -4.49 -6.76
CA GLY A 195 -7.00 -5.45 -6.85
C GLY A 195 -5.60 -4.84 -6.69
N SER A 196 -5.52 -3.66 -6.12
CA SER A 196 -4.29 -2.97 -5.71
C SER A 196 -4.54 -2.35 -4.35
N MET A 197 -3.95 -2.91 -3.29
CA MET A 197 -4.11 -2.40 -1.93
C MET A 197 -3.49 -1.02 -1.77
N ALA A 198 -2.30 -0.81 -2.33
CA ALA A 198 -1.63 0.47 -2.26
C ALA A 198 -2.50 1.60 -2.82
N LEU A 199 -3.17 1.38 -3.97
CA LEU A 199 -4.08 2.38 -4.53
C LEU A 199 -5.33 2.59 -3.69
N GLU A 200 -5.89 1.55 -3.06
CA GLU A 200 -7.04 1.72 -2.18
C GLU A 200 -6.67 2.58 -0.97
N LEU A 201 -5.49 2.37 -0.34
CA LEU A 201 -5.01 3.20 0.76
C LEU A 201 -4.72 4.63 0.31
N ALA A 202 -4.13 4.83 -0.87
CA ALA A 202 -3.91 6.15 -1.46
C ALA A 202 -5.23 6.88 -1.75
N TYR A 203 -6.23 6.17 -2.27
CA TYR A 203 -7.57 6.73 -2.54
C TYR A 203 -8.32 7.09 -1.25
N LEU A 204 -8.16 6.30 -0.17
CA LEU A 204 -8.70 6.65 1.13
C LEU A 204 -8.02 7.92 1.67
N ALA A 205 -6.70 8.00 1.57
CA ALA A 205 -5.95 9.20 1.96
C ALA A 205 -6.39 10.46 1.17
N ALA A 206 -6.76 10.30 -0.11
CA ALA A 206 -7.26 11.39 -0.97
C ALA A 206 -8.77 11.64 -0.85
N GLY A 207 -9.49 10.93 0.03
CA GLY A 207 -10.93 11.10 0.26
C GLY A 207 -11.84 10.58 -0.86
N ARG A 208 -11.32 9.71 -1.74
CA ARG A 208 -12.08 9.08 -2.84
C ARG A 208 -12.89 7.87 -2.36
N ILE A 209 -12.42 7.18 -1.32
CA ILE A 209 -13.12 6.14 -0.57
C ILE A 209 -13.03 6.47 0.93
N ASP A 210 -13.79 5.78 1.76
CA ASP A 210 -14.01 6.14 3.16
C ASP A 210 -13.57 5.06 4.14
N ALA A 211 -13.51 3.81 3.71
CA ALA A 211 -13.14 2.66 4.52
C ALA A 211 -12.43 1.59 3.67
N PHE A 212 -11.53 0.86 4.30
CA PHE A 212 -10.81 -0.25 3.68
C PHE A 212 -10.54 -1.35 4.73
N TRP A 213 -10.63 -2.61 4.32
CA TRP A 213 -10.17 -3.74 5.15
C TRP A 213 -9.58 -4.85 4.28
N GLU A 214 -8.65 -5.58 4.85
CA GLU A 214 -8.00 -6.70 4.21
C GLU A 214 -7.47 -7.72 5.21
N HIS A 215 -7.34 -8.95 4.73
CA HIS A 215 -6.64 -10.07 5.38
C HIS A 215 -5.50 -10.58 4.49
N ASP A 216 -4.50 -11.20 5.13
CA ASP A 216 -3.35 -11.84 4.46
C ASP A 216 -2.37 -10.90 3.74
N MET A 217 -2.29 -9.63 4.16
CA MET A 217 -1.35 -8.65 3.60
C MET A 217 0.11 -8.88 4.04
N GLY A 218 1.06 -8.31 3.31
CA GLY A 218 2.46 -8.13 3.69
C GLY A 218 2.75 -6.70 4.21
N ALA A 219 3.95 -6.50 4.78
CA ALA A 219 4.38 -5.17 5.22
C ALA A 219 4.48 -4.17 4.06
N TRP A 220 4.89 -4.65 2.88
CA TRP A 220 5.06 -3.84 1.67
C TRP A 220 3.74 -3.28 1.12
N ASP A 221 2.62 -4.00 1.32
CA ASP A 221 1.28 -3.55 0.94
C ASP A 221 0.83 -2.34 1.78
N ALA A 222 1.20 -2.32 3.09
CA ALA A 222 0.67 -1.37 4.06
C ALA A 222 1.59 -0.17 4.35
N ALA A 223 2.93 -0.33 4.21
CA ALA A 223 3.89 0.61 4.77
C ALA A 223 3.73 2.04 4.22
N ALA A 224 3.68 2.22 2.91
CA ALA A 224 3.52 3.54 2.28
C ALA A 224 2.14 4.14 2.58
N GLY A 225 1.08 3.32 2.44
CA GLY A 225 -0.29 3.73 2.75
C GLY A 225 -0.47 4.17 4.20
N THR A 226 0.24 3.57 5.15
CA THR A 226 0.21 3.95 6.56
C THR A 226 0.64 5.40 6.78
N VAL A 227 1.70 5.85 6.12
CA VAL A 227 2.14 7.25 6.23
C VAL A 227 1.08 8.18 5.63
N LEU A 228 0.61 7.87 4.41
CA LEU A 228 -0.42 8.65 3.73
C LEU A 228 -1.67 8.83 4.58
N LEU A 229 -2.20 7.73 5.14
CA LEU A 229 -3.41 7.75 5.94
C LEU A 229 -3.25 8.57 7.21
N ARG A 230 -2.16 8.35 7.96
CA ARG A 230 -1.89 9.11 9.19
C ARG A 230 -1.75 10.61 8.93
N GLU A 231 -1.07 10.99 7.86
CA GLU A 231 -0.83 12.39 7.51
C GLU A 231 -2.08 13.09 6.94
N THR A 232 -3.06 12.33 6.46
CA THR A 232 -4.34 12.88 5.97
C THR A 232 -5.45 12.87 7.02
N GLY A 233 -5.17 12.31 8.22
CA GLY A 233 -6.11 12.24 9.33
C GLY A 233 -7.05 11.03 9.29
N ALA A 234 -6.81 10.06 8.42
CA ALA A 234 -7.50 8.77 8.45
C ALA A 234 -6.92 7.87 9.57
N LEU A 235 -7.72 6.94 10.03
CA LEU A 235 -7.30 5.91 10.98
C LEU A 235 -6.85 4.66 10.24
N ILE A 236 -5.81 4.02 10.74
CA ILE A 236 -5.34 2.71 10.29
C ILE A 236 -4.97 1.87 11.49
N HIS A 237 -5.51 0.67 11.59
CA HIS A 237 -5.33 -0.25 12.71
C HIS A 237 -5.15 -1.68 12.22
N ALA A 238 -4.23 -2.39 12.85
CA ALA A 238 -4.18 -3.84 12.77
C ALA A 238 -5.33 -4.44 13.58
N ARG A 239 -5.93 -5.51 13.08
CA ARG A 239 -7.10 -6.13 13.70
C ARG A 239 -6.75 -7.17 14.78
N ASP A 240 -5.50 -7.59 14.83
CA ASP A 240 -4.92 -8.56 15.77
C ASP A 240 -4.17 -7.92 16.94
N GLY A 241 -4.18 -6.59 17.04
CA GLY A 241 -3.48 -5.83 18.08
C GLY A 241 -1.96 -5.73 17.89
N LEU A 242 -1.41 -6.28 16.81
CA LEU A 242 0.00 -6.15 16.45
C LEU A 242 0.29 -4.78 15.81
N PRO A 243 1.55 -4.36 15.71
CA PRO A 243 1.91 -3.24 14.86
C PRO A 243 1.49 -3.49 13.40
N VAL A 244 1.03 -2.44 12.68
CA VAL A 244 0.48 -2.56 11.31
C VAL A 244 1.41 -3.31 10.36
N LEU A 245 2.73 -3.08 10.44
CA LEU A 245 3.70 -3.72 9.54
C LEU A 245 4.01 -5.18 9.86
N THR A 246 3.63 -5.66 11.05
CA THR A 246 3.79 -7.06 11.46
C THR A 246 2.47 -7.83 11.44
N SER A 247 1.35 -7.12 11.39
CA SER A 247 0.02 -7.69 11.21
C SER A 247 -0.18 -8.21 9.78
N ARG A 248 -1.07 -9.18 9.65
CA ARG A 248 -1.54 -9.66 8.36
C ARG A 248 -2.98 -9.24 8.06
N SER A 249 -3.56 -8.39 8.91
CA SER A 249 -4.93 -7.94 8.77
C SER A 249 -5.09 -6.52 9.27
N LEU A 250 -5.67 -5.66 8.47
CA LEU A 250 -5.92 -4.27 8.85
C LEU A 250 -7.32 -3.79 8.50
N LEU A 251 -7.70 -2.70 9.16
CA LEU A 251 -8.75 -1.81 8.73
C LEU A 251 -8.23 -0.38 8.68
N ALA A 252 -8.73 0.41 7.74
CA ALA A 252 -8.48 1.83 7.66
C ALA A 252 -9.79 2.55 7.32
N CYS A 253 -10.01 3.74 7.88
CA CYS A 253 -11.21 4.50 7.57
C CYS A 253 -11.09 5.98 7.96
N THR A 254 -12.06 6.78 7.52
CA THR A 254 -12.27 8.12 8.08
C THR A 254 -12.63 8.01 9.57
N PRO A 255 -12.21 8.98 10.43
CA PRO A 255 -12.36 8.83 11.88
C PRO A 255 -13.79 8.56 12.36
N ALA A 256 -14.78 9.20 11.75
CA ALA A 256 -16.18 9.06 12.18
C ALA A 256 -16.81 7.71 11.78
N LEU A 257 -16.19 6.95 10.88
CA LEU A 257 -16.64 5.62 10.49
C LEU A 257 -15.98 4.50 11.32
N PHE A 258 -15.03 4.81 12.21
CA PHE A 258 -14.23 3.79 12.88
C PHE A 258 -15.10 2.80 13.68
N GLU A 259 -15.90 3.26 14.62
CA GLU A 259 -16.75 2.40 15.45
C GLU A 259 -17.83 1.66 14.64
N PRO A 260 -18.59 2.32 13.73
CA PRO A 260 -19.53 1.62 12.86
C PRO A 260 -18.87 0.56 12.00
N PHE A 261 -17.69 0.85 11.43
CA PHE A 261 -16.98 -0.07 10.55
C PHE A 261 -16.38 -1.26 11.35
N LEU A 262 -15.77 -0.99 12.49
CA LEU A 262 -15.23 -2.02 13.36
C LEU A 262 -16.31 -3.02 13.78
N SER A 263 -17.52 -2.54 14.11
CA SER A 263 -18.64 -3.42 14.48
C SER A 263 -19.08 -4.34 13.34
N LEU A 264 -18.99 -3.91 12.08
CA LEU A 264 -19.31 -4.75 10.92
C LEU A 264 -18.28 -5.85 10.69
N LEU A 265 -17.03 -5.62 11.10
CA LEU A 265 -15.91 -6.53 10.95
C LEU A 265 -15.67 -7.41 12.19
N ALA A 266 -16.42 -7.21 13.28
CA ALA A 266 -16.31 -8.04 14.49
C ALA A 266 -16.72 -9.48 14.20
N GLU A 267 -15.98 -10.43 14.76
CA GLU A 267 -16.41 -11.83 14.78
C GLU A 267 -17.72 -11.96 15.58
N PRO A 268 -18.63 -12.88 15.18
CA PRO A 268 -19.91 -13.07 15.84
C PRO A 268 -19.76 -13.61 17.25
#